data_171be7a19ea79d3d9be0bdf095971c13
#
_entry.id   171be7a19ea79d3d9be0bdf095971c13
#
_cell.length_a   1.000
_cell.length_b   1.000
_cell.length_c   1.000
_cell.angle_alpha   90.00
_cell.angle_beta   90.00
_cell.angle_gamma   90.00
#
_symmetry.space_group_name_H-M   'P 1'
#
loop_
_entity.id
_entity.type
_entity.pdbx_description
1 polymer ?
#
loop_
_entity_poly.entity_id
_entity_poly.type
_entity_poly.pdbx_seq_one_letter_code
_entity_poly.pdbx_strand_id
1 'polypeptide(L)'
;MKETLSASKIKVLKSCSWQYWCKYILKLPDKTNSGALKGNIVHLIFECLGEERHLKHYKSIIKHKDALLCKPIARLIRKHVISKNLTETEDLEDICAMINKGLMYDFFGNQYGEPTQVISEKDFEIEVNDEDFKYKVKGFIDKLFLYKGISLILIRDFKTNKKMYEGKEISDNLQDYIYTLAIKKLYPEFKDVKMEFLFLKQDIPNEGVMTMENKNEHDLEGFQHELTEVQKYADKFDEKMSLSNLASNQGMPKDGSFSGKLLCGFATKPNEKKKDGNPKWYCTYKFPFDYYCVIDKNKKVKKSAFEKKDLKYLKLEEGDKIVKKKYEGCPAWNVKKDSDPFDLDSF
;
A
#
# COMPACT_ATOMS: atom_id res chain seq x y z
N MET A 1 -15.76 6.98 16.48
CA MET A 1 -15.18 5.64 16.26
C MET A 1 -13.70 5.84 16.09
N LYS A 2 -12.89 5.24 16.93
CA LYS A 2 -11.42 5.33 16.82
C LYS A 2 -10.97 4.82 15.45
N GLU A 3 -10.02 5.50 14.83
CA GLU A 3 -9.50 5.11 13.50
C GLU A 3 -8.60 3.88 13.64
N THR A 4 -8.93 2.79 12.94
CA THR A 4 -8.07 1.58 12.98
C THR A 4 -6.82 1.82 12.14
N LEU A 5 -5.65 1.68 12.73
CA LEU A 5 -4.35 1.85 12.06
C LEU A 5 -4.02 0.69 11.11
N SER A 6 -3.20 1.00 10.12
CA SER A 6 -2.52 0.04 9.25
C SER A 6 -1.18 0.62 8.80
N ALA A 7 -0.25 -0.21 8.35
CA ALA A 7 1.04 0.24 7.85
C ALA A 7 0.92 1.36 6.80
N SER A 8 0.00 1.21 5.84
CA SER A 8 -0.22 2.21 4.79
C SER A 8 -0.77 3.54 5.32
N LYS A 9 -1.69 3.51 6.30
CA LYS A 9 -2.23 4.72 6.93
C LYS A 9 -1.15 5.48 7.70
N ILE A 10 -0.36 4.77 8.50
CA ILE A 10 0.73 5.34 9.28
C ILE A 10 1.78 5.94 8.35
N LYS A 11 2.16 5.23 7.29
CA LYS A 11 3.11 5.73 6.28
C LYS A 11 2.64 7.04 5.66
N VAL A 12 1.37 7.13 5.28
CA VAL A 12 0.80 8.36 4.71
C VAL A 12 0.77 9.48 5.74
N LEU A 13 0.35 9.20 6.99
CA LEU A 13 0.28 10.21 8.06
C LEU A 13 1.67 10.80 8.36
N LYS A 14 2.70 9.94 8.48
CA LYS A 14 4.09 10.37 8.70
C LYS A 14 4.68 11.12 7.49
N SER A 15 4.25 10.78 6.27
CA SER A 15 4.78 11.39 5.05
C SER A 15 4.14 12.73 4.71
N CYS A 16 2.82 12.85 4.87
CA CYS A 16 2.08 14.07 4.58
C CYS A 16 0.72 14.07 5.26
N SER A 17 0.55 14.92 6.27
CA SER A 17 -0.71 15.06 7.01
C SER A 17 -1.88 15.51 6.12
N TRP A 18 -1.64 16.37 5.10
CA TRP A 18 -2.66 16.77 4.13
C TRP A 18 -3.12 15.60 3.25
N GLN A 19 -2.18 14.75 2.80
CA GLN A 19 -2.54 13.55 2.04
C GLN A 19 -3.38 12.59 2.89
N TYR A 20 -3.04 12.43 4.17
CA TYR A 20 -3.82 11.63 5.10
C TYR A 20 -5.24 12.18 5.26
N TRP A 21 -5.39 13.49 5.47
CA TRP A 21 -6.66 14.20 5.54
C TRP A 21 -7.53 13.95 4.31
N CYS A 22 -6.99 14.20 3.13
CA CYS A 22 -7.69 14.00 1.86
C CYS A 22 -8.13 12.54 1.66
N LYS A 23 -7.22 11.60 1.90
CA LYS A 23 -7.44 10.18 1.58
C LYS A 23 -8.34 9.47 2.58
N TYR A 24 -8.12 9.68 3.88
CA TYR A 24 -8.76 8.87 4.92
C TYR A 24 -9.90 9.60 5.63
N ILE A 25 -9.83 10.91 5.79
CA ILE A 25 -10.88 11.69 6.47
C ILE A 25 -11.91 12.20 5.46
N LEU A 26 -11.48 12.95 4.44
CA LEU A 26 -12.37 13.43 3.40
C LEU A 26 -12.78 12.35 2.40
N LYS A 27 -12.04 11.23 2.34
CA LYS A 27 -12.25 10.13 1.41
C LYS A 27 -12.31 10.58 -0.05
N LEU A 28 -11.43 11.50 -0.42
CA LEU A 28 -11.30 11.96 -1.80
C LEU A 28 -10.79 10.82 -2.69
N PRO A 29 -11.14 10.82 -4.00
CA PRO A 29 -10.62 9.83 -4.92
C PRO A 29 -9.10 9.98 -5.06
N ASP A 30 -8.39 8.85 -5.19
CA ASP A 30 -6.96 8.81 -5.38
C ASP A 30 -6.61 8.20 -6.74
N LYS A 31 -5.62 8.76 -7.43
CA LYS A 31 -5.14 8.22 -8.69
C LYS A 31 -4.23 7.03 -8.42
N THR A 32 -4.63 5.87 -8.88
CA THR A 32 -3.78 4.69 -8.84
C THR A 32 -2.85 4.71 -10.05
N ASN A 33 -1.54 4.62 -9.84
CA ASN A 33 -0.59 4.54 -10.93
C ASN A 33 -0.56 3.13 -11.56
N SER A 34 -0.05 3.02 -12.79
CA SER A 34 0.02 1.74 -13.52
C SER A 34 0.79 0.66 -12.73
N GLY A 35 1.85 1.04 -12.01
CA GLY A 35 2.62 0.12 -11.19
C GLY A 35 1.78 -0.53 -10.08
N ALA A 36 0.97 0.25 -9.38
CA ALA A 36 0.07 -0.29 -8.34
C ALA A 36 -1.06 -1.13 -8.95
N LEU A 37 -1.56 -0.77 -10.15
CA LEU A 37 -2.56 -1.60 -10.87
C LEU A 37 -1.97 -2.95 -11.26
N LYS A 38 -0.73 -2.98 -11.77
CA LYS A 38 0.00 -4.22 -12.08
C LYS A 38 0.23 -5.05 -10.83
N GLY A 39 0.68 -4.42 -9.74
CA GLY A 39 0.85 -5.08 -8.44
C GLY A 39 -0.41 -5.79 -7.96
N ASN A 40 -1.56 -5.11 -8.03
CA ASN A 40 -2.84 -5.70 -7.64
C ASN A 40 -3.20 -6.95 -8.47
N ILE A 41 -2.82 -6.99 -9.76
CA ILE A 41 -3.05 -8.18 -10.59
C ILE A 41 -2.13 -9.33 -10.14
N VAL A 42 -0.86 -9.04 -9.88
CA VAL A 42 0.11 -10.05 -9.42
C VAL A 42 -0.35 -10.68 -8.10
N HIS A 43 -0.71 -9.86 -7.10
CA HIS A 43 -1.21 -10.36 -5.81
C HIS A 43 -2.48 -11.21 -5.98
N LEU A 44 -3.45 -10.76 -6.79
CA LEU A 44 -4.65 -11.55 -7.09
C LEU A 44 -4.32 -12.93 -7.68
N ILE A 45 -3.32 -13.03 -8.56
CA ILE A 45 -2.92 -14.32 -9.14
C ILE A 45 -2.23 -15.19 -8.08
N PHE A 46 -1.41 -14.62 -7.20
CA PHE A 46 -0.78 -15.37 -6.11
C PHE A 46 -1.79 -15.86 -5.08
N GLU A 47 -2.77 -15.03 -4.72
CA GLU A 47 -3.90 -15.44 -3.89
C GLU A 47 -4.63 -16.63 -4.52
N CYS A 48 -5.06 -16.48 -5.78
CA CYS A 48 -5.76 -17.53 -6.52
C CYS A 48 -4.96 -18.85 -6.58
N LEU A 49 -3.66 -18.79 -6.93
CA LEU A 49 -2.80 -19.97 -7.05
C LEU A 49 -2.34 -20.53 -5.69
N GLY A 50 -2.49 -19.80 -4.62
CA GLY A 50 -2.27 -20.26 -3.26
C GLY A 50 -3.36 -21.19 -2.74
N GLU A 51 -4.54 -21.25 -3.39
CA GLU A 51 -5.63 -22.12 -3.00
C GLU A 51 -5.44 -23.55 -3.56
N GLU A 52 -5.71 -24.57 -2.75
CA GLU A 52 -5.54 -25.98 -3.09
C GLU A 52 -6.30 -26.37 -4.38
N ARG A 53 -7.52 -25.86 -4.57
CA ARG A 53 -8.34 -26.10 -5.78
C ARG A 53 -7.65 -25.67 -7.08
N HIS A 54 -6.66 -24.78 -7.01
CA HIS A 54 -5.93 -24.24 -8.16
C HIS A 54 -4.52 -24.82 -8.32
N LEU A 55 -4.11 -25.77 -7.48
CA LEU A 55 -2.80 -26.40 -7.52
C LEU A 55 -2.43 -26.99 -8.91
N LYS A 56 -3.42 -27.51 -9.66
CA LYS A 56 -3.21 -27.97 -11.04
C LYS A 56 -2.73 -26.87 -11.98
N HIS A 57 -3.20 -25.64 -11.79
CA HIS A 57 -2.80 -24.47 -12.59
C HIS A 57 -1.39 -24.02 -12.21
N TYR A 58 -1.09 -23.98 -10.91
CA TYR A 58 0.27 -23.75 -10.43
C TYR A 58 1.26 -24.76 -11.04
N LYS A 59 0.99 -26.07 -10.93
CA LYS A 59 1.84 -27.13 -11.50
C LYS A 59 2.04 -26.98 -13.02
N SER A 60 1.00 -26.57 -13.74
CA SER A 60 1.08 -26.29 -15.17
C SER A 60 2.02 -25.13 -15.47
N ILE A 61 1.92 -24.02 -14.70
CA ILE A 61 2.79 -22.86 -14.89
C ILE A 61 4.25 -23.21 -14.59
N ILE A 62 4.52 -23.91 -13.49
CA ILE A 62 5.87 -24.33 -13.13
C ILE A 62 6.49 -25.23 -14.21
N LYS A 63 5.71 -26.18 -14.75
CA LYS A 63 6.17 -27.06 -15.84
C LYS A 63 6.56 -26.28 -17.09
N HIS A 64 5.79 -25.27 -17.48
CA HIS A 64 6.02 -24.52 -18.72
C HIS A 64 6.81 -23.22 -18.49
N LYS A 65 7.07 -22.86 -17.23
CA LYS A 65 7.74 -21.62 -16.81
C LYS A 65 7.07 -20.33 -17.34
N ASP A 66 5.78 -20.42 -17.66
CA ASP A 66 5.03 -19.29 -18.21
C ASP A 66 3.55 -19.34 -17.82
N ALA A 67 3.09 -18.28 -17.12
CA ALA A 67 1.71 -18.13 -16.68
C ALA A 67 0.74 -17.96 -17.87
N LEU A 68 1.18 -17.44 -19.01
CA LEU A 68 0.36 -17.27 -20.21
C LEU A 68 0.02 -18.58 -20.90
N LEU A 69 0.80 -19.63 -20.70
CA LEU A 69 0.52 -20.97 -21.23
C LEU A 69 -0.58 -21.69 -20.41
N CYS A 70 -0.87 -21.24 -19.21
CA CYS A 70 -2.01 -21.70 -18.43
C CYS A 70 -3.28 -20.92 -18.81
N LYS A 71 -4.08 -21.45 -19.76
CA LYS A 71 -5.24 -20.76 -20.34
C LYS A 71 -6.18 -20.07 -19.33
N PRO A 72 -6.60 -20.68 -18.18
CA PRO A 72 -7.45 -20.01 -17.20
C PRO A 72 -6.79 -18.79 -16.58
N ILE A 73 -5.51 -18.90 -16.22
CA ILE A 73 -4.74 -17.81 -15.60
C ILE A 73 -4.47 -16.70 -16.61
N ALA A 74 -4.06 -17.04 -17.83
CA ALA A 74 -3.88 -16.08 -18.91
C ALA A 74 -5.16 -15.25 -19.19
N ARG A 75 -6.33 -15.91 -19.19
CA ARG A 75 -7.63 -15.24 -19.34
C ARG A 75 -7.92 -14.29 -18.18
N LEU A 76 -7.64 -14.70 -16.95
CA LEU A 76 -7.83 -13.87 -15.75
C LEU A 76 -6.93 -12.63 -15.79
N ILE A 77 -5.64 -12.79 -16.11
CA ILE A 77 -4.69 -11.68 -16.23
C ILE A 77 -5.17 -10.69 -17.30
N ARG A 78 -5.47 -11.14 -18.53
CA ARG A 78 -5.94 -10.26 -19.61
C ARG A 78 -7.22 -9.52 -19.27
N LYS A 79 -8.20 -10.19 -18.63
CA LYS A 79 -9.42 -9.56 -18.14
C LYS A 79 -9.12 -8.36 -17.23
N HIS A 80 -8.18 -8.51 -16.31
CA HIS A 80 -7.80 -7.45 -15.39
C HIS A 80 -6.93 -6.36 -16.06
N VAL A 81 -6.06 -6.70 -16.99
CA VAL A 81 -5.29 -5.75 -17.80
C VAL A 81 -6.25 -4.82 -18.55
N ILE A 82 -7.22 -5.38 -19.28
CA ILE A 82 -8.23 -4.62 -20.03
C ILE A 82 -9.09 -3.76 -19.09
N SER A 83 -9.62 -4.36 -18.02
CA SER A 83 -10.51 -3.65 -17.09
C SER A 83 -9.85 -2.48 -16.35
N LYS A 84 -8.52 -2.47 -16.27
CA LYS A 84 -7.71 -1.43 -15.63
C LYS A 84 -7.06 -0.47 -16.64
N ASN A 85 -7.42 -0.57 -17.93
CA ASN A 85 -6.86 0.24 -19.02
C ASN A 85 -5.32 0.19 -19.09
N LEU A 86 -4.75 -0.98 -18.83
CA LEU A 86 -3.33 -1.27 -19.01
C LEU A 86 -3.08 -1.73 -20.45
N THR A 87 -1.84 -1.58 -20.94
CA THR A 87 -1.46 -2.04 -22.30
C THR A 87 -1.36 -3.55 -22.35
N GLU A 88 -1.88 -4.17 -23.44
CA GLU A 88 -1.84 -5.63 -23.62
C GLU A 88 -0.45 -6.16 -24.03
N THR A 89 0.51 -5.31 -24.28
CA THR A 89 1.90 -5.69 -24.59
C THR A 89 2.80 -5.52 -23.38
N GLU A 90 3.37 -4.34 -23.17
CA GLU A 90 4.37 -4.08 -22.13
C GLU A 90 3.88 -4.34 -20.71
N ASP A 91 2.65 -3.93 -20.39
CA ASP A 91 2.11 -4.14 -19.03
C ASP A 91 1.78 -5.61 -18.77
N LEU A 92 1.31 -6.34 -19.78
CA LEU A 92 1.05 -7.77 -19.70
C LEU A 92 2.36 -8.55 -19.50
N GLU A 93 3.40 -8.22 -20.27
CA GLU A 93 4.72 -8.85 -20.16
C GLU A 93 5.33 -8.61 -18.75
N ASP A 94 5.29 -7.36 -18.26
CA ASP A 94 5.80 -6.99 -16.93
C ASP A 94 5.05 -7.76 -15.81
N ILE A 95 3.72 -7.87 -15.91
CA ILE A 95 2.88 -8.65 -14.97
C ILE A 95 3.28 -10.13 -15.01
N CYS A 96 3.37 -10.72 -16.20
CA CYS A 96 3.70 -12.14 -16.35
C CYS A 96 5.11 -12.46 -15.87
N ALA A 97 6.08 -11.59 -16.13
CA ALA A 97 7.44 -11.74 -15.62
C ALA A 97 7.48 -11.78 -14.08
N MET A 98 6.75 -10.85 -13.42
CA MET A 98 6.63 -10.84 -11.96
C MET A 98 5.94 -12.09 -11.42
N ILE A 99 4.83 -12.53 -12.05
CA ILE A 99 4.13 -13.75 -11.65
C ILE A 99 5.05 -14.97 -11.77
N ASN A 100 5.70 -15.14 -12.91
CA ASN A 100 6.58 -16.29 -13.15
C ASN A 100 7.71 -16.33 -12.10
N LYS A 101 8.39 -15.22 -11.83
CA LYS A 101 9.44 -15.15 -10.81
C LYS A 101 8.93 -15.53 -9.42
N GLY A 102 7.82 -14.96 -8.97
CA GLY A 102 7.28 -15.25 -7.65
C GLY A 102 6.77 -16.69 -7.47
N LEU A 103 6.23 -17.30 -8.54
CA LEU A 103 5.79 -18.70 -8.50
C LEU A 103 6.95 -19.68 -8.52
N MET A 104 8.06 -19.33 -9.17
CA MET A 104 9.24 -20.21 -9.28
C MET A 104 10.12 -20.18 -8.04
N TYR A 105 10.00 -19.15 -7.19
CA TYR A 105 10.76 -19.06 -5.96
C TYR A 105 9.95 -19.55 -4.77
N ASP A 106 10.17 -20.82 -4.40
CA ASP A 106 9.65 -21.42 -3.16
C ASP A 106 8.21 -20.98 -2.77
N PHE A 107 7.29 -20.98 -3.74
CA PHE A 107 5.96 -20.42 -3.58
C PHE A 107 5.14 -21.08 -2.45
N PHE A 108 5.45 -22.32 -2.09
CA PHE A 108 4.79 -23.03 -0.99
C PHE A 108 5.66 -23.17 0.27
N GLY A 109 6.84 -22.52 0.32
CA GLY A 109 7.62 -22.38 1.55
C GLY A 109 8.39 -23.64 1.95
N ASN A 110 9.08 -24.31 1.04
CA ASN A 110 9.83 -25.52 1.37
C ASN A 110 11.27 -25.26 1.87
N GLN A 111 11.72 -24.01 1.91
CA GLN A 111 13.09 -23.65 2.27
C GLN A 111 13.50 -24.05 3.71
N TYR A 112 12.55 -24.22 4.61
CA TYR A 112 12.77 -24.70 5.99
C TYR A 112 12.17 -26.11 6.21
N GLY A 113 11.97 -26.88 5.16
CA GLY A 113 11.21 -28.13 5.13
C GLY A 113 9.74 -27.89 4.77
N GLU A 114 8.94 -28.95 4.72
CA GLU A 114 7.52 -28.83 4.40
C GLU A 114 6.76 -28.09 5.50
N PRO A 115 6.09 -26.97 5.19
CA PRO A 115 5.33 -26.24 6.19
C PRO A 115 4.11 -27.06 6.63
N THR A 116 3.78 -26.99 7.91
CA THR A 116 2.57 -27.62 8.46
C THR A 116 1.30 -26.96 7.90
N GLN A 117 1.40 -25.67 7.59
CA GLN A 117 0.30 -24.91 7.01
C GLN A 117 0.83 -23.74 6.16
N VAL A 118 0.16 -23.49 5.03
CA VAL A 118 0.38 -22.32 4.18
C VAL A 118 -0.92 -21.52 4.13
N ILE A 119 -0.85 -20.23 4.41
CA ILE A 119 -2.00 -19.32 4.37
C ILE A 119 -1.67 -18.18 3.39
N SER A 120 -2.55 -17.97 2.41
CA SER A 120 -2.46 -16.85 1.45
C SER A 120 -3.46 -15.76 1.83
N GLU A 121 -3.10 -14.49 1.63
CA GLU A 121 -3.92 -13.30 1.92
C GLU A 121 -4.55 -13.35 3.32
N LYS A 122 -3.68 -13.48 4.35
CA LYS A 122 -4.13 -13.49 5.73
C LYS A 122 -4.49 -12.07 6.17
N ASP A 123 -5.79 -11.79 6.28
CA ASP A 123 -6.25 -10.61 7.00
C ASP A 123 -6.04 -10.77 8.50
N PHE A 124 -5.71 -9.68 9.16
CA PHE A 124 -5.64 -9.63 10.62
C PHE A 124 -6.18 -8.31 11.17
N GLU A 125 -6.77 -8.38 12.34
CA GLU A 125 -7.04 -7.26 13.22
C GLU A 125 -6.62 -7.68 14.62
N ILE A 126 -5.64 -6.99 15.18
CA ILE A 126 -5.15 -7.23 16.54
C ILE A 126 -5.49 -6.05 17.44
N GLU A 127 -5.76 -6.35 18.70
CA GLU A 127 -5.83 -5.34 19.76
C GLU A 127 -4.41 -5.12 20.31
N VAL A 128 -4.02 -3.85 20.37
CA VAL A 128 -2.80 -3.42 21.05
C VAL A 128 -3.20 -2.74 22.34
N ASN A 129 -2.62 -3.22 23.44
CA ASN A 129 -2.81 -2.68 24.77
C ASN A 129 -1.47 -2.09 25.21
N ASP A 130 -1.47 -0.81 25.54
CA ASP A 130 -0.30 -0.11 26.04
C ASP A 130 -0.76 0.77 27.21
N GLU A 131 -0.36 0.38 28.41
CA GLU A 131 -0.89 0.93 29.66
C GLU A 131 -2.44 0.91 29.67
N ASP A 132 -3.06 2.08 29.83
CA ASP A 132 -4.53 2.24 29.86
C ASP A 132 -5.12 2.52 28.45
N PHE A 133 -4.29 2.48 27.39
CA PHE A 133 -4.73 2.81 26.05
C PHE A 133 -4.88 1.58 25.17
N LYS A 134 -6.11 1.34 24.66
CA LYS A 134 -6.44 0.22 23.80
C LYS A 134 -6.89 0.69 22.42
N TYR A 135 -6.33 0.06 21.40
CA TYR A 135 -6.67 0.34 20.01
C TYR A 135 -6.48 -0.87 19.11
N LYS A 136 -6.88 -0.75 17.84
CA LYS A 136 -6.80 -1.83 16.88
C LYS A 136 -5.86 -1.51 15.74
N VAL A 137 -5.09 -2.51 15.34
CA VAL A 137 -4.24 -2.47 14.16
C VAL A 137 -4.64 -3.58 13.21
N LYS A 138 -4.72 -3.29 11.92
CA LYS A 138 -5.11 -4.24 10.90
C LYS A 138 -4.16 -4.25 9.71
N GLY A 139 -4.16 -5.35 9.00
CA GLY A 139 -3.39 -5.51 7.78
C GLY A 139 -3.75 -6.78 7.02
N PHE A 140 -3.04 -6.98 5.92
CA PHE A 140 -3.12 -8.17 5.09
C PHE A 140 -1.70 -8.67 4.86
N ILE A 141 -1.48 -9.95 5.07
CA ILE A 141 -0.21 -10.62 4.87
C ILE A 141 -0.34 -11.49 3.63
N ASP A 142 0.49 -11.30 2.63
CA ASP A 142 0.39 -12.00 1.36
C ASP A 142 0.54 -13.52 1.51
N LYS A 143 1.55 -13.95 2.31
CA LYS A 143 1.71 -15.37 2.64
C LYS A 143 2.32 -15.60 4.02
N LEU A 144 1.82 -16.66 4.67
CA LEU A 144 2.35 -17.21 5.92
C LEU A 144 2.68 -18.69 5.71
N PHE A 145 3.84 -19.09 6.21
CA PHE A 145 4.27 -20.48 6.27
C PHE A 145 4.53 -20.86 7.73
N LEU A 146 3.80 -21.84 8.24
CA LEU A 146 3.90 -22.31 9.61
C LEU A 146 4.70 -23.62 9.67
N TYR A 147 5.80 -23.64 10.39
CA TYR A 147 6.68 -24.79 10.58
C TYR A 147 6.67 -25.22 12.04
N LYS A 148 5.67 -26.01 12.45
CA LYS A 148 5.50 -26.44 13.86
C LYS A 148 6.73 -27.18 14.39
N GLY A 149 7.36 -28.02 13.57
CA GLY A 149 8.50 -28.84 14.01
C GLY A 149 9.72 -28.04 14.47
N ILE A 150 9.89 -26.82 13.95
CA ILE A 150 10.98 -25.92 14.31
C ILE A 150 10.51 -24.64 14.98
N SER A 151 9.21 -24.56 15.32
CA SER A 151 8.58 -23.41 15.98
C SER A 151 8.79 -22.07 15.27
N LEU A 152 8.75 -22.08 13.93
CA LEU A 152 9.00 -20.93 13.07
C LEU A 152 7.76 -20.54 12.25
N ILE A 153 7.47 -19.26 12.14
CA ILE A 153 6.61 -18.70 11.10
C ILE A 153 7.43 -17.83 10.17
N LEU A 154 7.29 -18.07 8.86
CA LEU A 154 7.81 -17.17 7.83
C LEU A 154 6.67 -16.36 7.25
N ILE A 155 6.82 -15.04 7.30
CA ILE A 155 5.96 -14.06 6.62
C ILE A 155 6.64 -13.73 5.29
N ARG A 156 5.94 -13.86 4.17
CA ARG A 156 6.43 -13.41 2.86
C ARG A 156 5.48 -12.37 2.29
N ASP A 157 6.06 -11.25 1.86
CA ASP A 157 5.34 -10.16 1.22
C ASP A 157 5.95 -9.87 -0.16
N PHE A 158 5.10 -9.81 -1.18
CA PHE A 158 5.51 -9.64 -2.57
C PHE A 158 5.59 -8.16 -2.94
N LYS A 159 6.74 -7.72 -3.43
CA LYS A 159 6.99 -6.33 -3.85
C LYS A 159 7.12 -6.23 -5.37
N THR A 160 6.29 -5.38 -5.96
CA THR A 160 6.25 -5.13 -7.41
C THR A 160 6.94 -3.83 -7.83
N ASN A 161 7.58 -3.12 -6.90
CA ASN A 161 8.39 -1.94 -7.16
C ASN A 161 9.79 -2.32 -7.66
N LYS A 162 10.41 -1.40 -8.44
CA LYS A 162 11.78 -1.62 -8.96
C LYS A 162 12.85 -1.42 -7.90
N LYS A 163 12.65 -0.49 -6.96
CA LYS A 163 13.64 -0.15 -5.94
C LYS A 163 13.42 -1.04 -4.72
N MET A 164 14.49 -1.65 -4.24
CA MET A 164 14.51 -2.35 -2.95
C MET A 164 14.56 -1.35 -1.79
N TYR A 165 14.34 -1.84 -0.59
CA TYR A 165 14.50 -1.02 0.61
C TYR A 165 15.98 -0.74 0.89
N GLU A 166 16.28 0.45 1.37
CA GLU A 166 17.64 0.90 1.70
C GLU A 166 17.63 1.71 3.00
N GLY A 167 18.73 1.64 3.76
CA GLY A 167 18.92 2.42 4.97
C GLY A 167 17.76 2.27 5.96
N LYS A 168 17.16 3.38 6.37
CA LYS A 168 16.04 3.38 7.33
C LYS A 168 14.80 2.61 6.87
N GLU A 169 14.60 2.40 5.57
CA GLU A 169 13.51 1.55 5.09
C GLU A 169 13.69 0.07 5.47
N ILE A 170 14.90 -0.32 5.87
CA ILE A 170 15.20 -1.66 6.38
C ILE A 170 15.07 -1.65 7.91
N SER A 171 15.82 -0.78 8.62
CA SER A 171 15.86 -0.79 10.09
C SER A 171 14.51 -0.47 10.73
N ASP A 172 13.77 0.48 10.15
CA ASP A 172 12.52 1.00 10.67
C ASP A 172 11.32 0.61 9.79
N ASN A 173 11.36 -0.61 9.23
CA ASN A 173 10.31 -1.06 8.32
C ASN A 173 8.99 -1.29 9.06
N LEU A 174 8.09 -0.34 8.89
CA LEU A 174 6.79 -0.32 9.55
C LEU A 174 5.94 -1.58 9.27
N GLN A 175 6.05 -2.15 8.07
CA GLN A 175 5.28 -3.33 7.70
C GLN A 175 5.83 -4.57 8.39
N ASP A 176 7.16 -4.71 8.45
CA ASP A 176 7.83 -5.79 9.19
C ASP A 176 7.44 -5.76 10.67
N TYR A 177 7.54 -4.62 11.33
CA TYR A 177 7.15 -4.49 12.74
C TYR A 177 5.69 -4.82 12.98
N ILE A 178 4.77 -4.27 12.18
CA ILE A 178 3.33 -4.52 12.35
C ILE A 178 2.99 -5.99 12.12
N TYR A 179 3.56 -6.61 11.09
CA TYR A 179 3.25 -7.99 10.75
C TYR A 179 3.86 -8.95 11.78
N THR A 180 5.10 -8.71 12.19
CA THR A 180 5.74 -9.52 13.25
C THR A 180 4.97 -9.43 14.57
N LEU A 181 4.57 -8.22 14.99
CA LEU A 181 3.74 -8.01 16.18
C LEU A 181 2.40 -8.74 16.06
N ALA A 182 1.74 -8.64 14.93
CA ALA A 182 0.47 -9.31 14.66
C ALA A 182 0.58 -10.83 14.76
N ILE A 183 1.60 -11.40 14.13
CA ILE A 183 1.80 -12.84 14.10
C ILE A 183 2.19 -13.37 15.47
N LYS A 184 3.05 -12.69 16.22
CA LYS A 184 3.36 -13.10 17.62
C LYS A 184 2.12 -13.08 18.53
N LYS A 185 1.18 -12.14 18.32
CA LYS A 185 -0.08 -12.11 19.08
C LYS A 185 -1.08 -13.19 18.64
N LEU A 186 -1.14 -13.49 17.34
CA LEU A 186 -2.10 -14.47 16.79
C LEU A 186 -1.64 -15.92 16.95
N TYR A 187 -0.33 -16.15 17.02
CA TYR A 187 0.30 -17.48 17.09
C TYR A 187 1.37 -17.51 18.19
N PRO A 188 0.98 -17.32 19.45
CA PRO A 188 1.94 -17.21 20.57
C PRO A 188 2.71 -18.49 20.85
N GLU A 189 2.26 -19.63 20.32
CA GLU A 189 2.93 -20.92 20.41
C GLU A 189 4.21 -21.04 19.56
N PHE A 190 4.41 -20.14 18.59
CA PHE A 190 5.62 -20.10 17.77
C PHE A 190 6.67 -19.16 18.36
N LYS A 191 7.91 -19.65 18.48
CA LYS A 191 9.01 -18.88 19.06
C LYS A 191 9.54 -17.82 18.08
N ASP A 192 9.76 -18.23 16.85
CA ASP A 192 10.41 -17.41 15.84
C ASP A 192 9.45 -16.95 14.77
N VAL A 193 9.54 -15.67 14.42
CA VAL A 193 8.84 -15.05 13.31
C VAL A 193 9.88 -14.38 12.43
N LYS A 194 9.95 -14.79 11.16
CA LYS A 194 10.82 -14.20 10.14
C LYS A 194 9.98 -13.46 9.12
N MET A 195 10.44 -12.28 8.70
CA MET A 195 9.85 -11.51 7.61
C MET A 195 10.77 -11.52 6.40
N GLU A 196 10.19 -11.79 5.23
CA GLU A 196 10.87 -11.79 3.94
C GLU A 196 10.09 -10.95 2.92
N PHE A 197 10.77 -10.02 2.28
CA PHE A 197 10.24 -9.31 1.12
C PHE A 197 10.79 -9.93 -0.16
N LEU A 198 9.90 -10.23 -1.10
CA LEU A 198 10.27 -10.78 -2.39
C LEU A 198 10.05 -9.72 -3.48
N PHE A 199 11.14 -9.10 -3.96
CA PHE A 199 11.12 -8.04 -4.97
C PHE A 199 11.07 -8.64 -6.38
N LEU A 200 9.88 -8.73 -6.95
CA LEU A 200 9.59 -9.47 -8.18
C LEU A 200 10.22 -8.87 -9.46
N LYS A 201 10.72 -7.64 -9.40
CA LYS A 201 11.42 -6.98 -10.52
C LYS A 201 12.93 -7.16 -10.45
N GLN A 202 13.45 -7.72 -9.38
CA GLN A 202 14.86 -8.02 -9.21
C GLN A 202 15.19 -9.45 -9.65
N ASP A 203 16.47 -9.80 -9.63
CA ASP A 203 16.90 -11.19 -9.85
C ASP A 203 16.64 -12.04 -8.60
N ILE A 204 15.85 -13.09 -8.77
CA ILE A 204 15.48 -14.01 -7.69
C ILE A 204 16.11 -15.38 -8.01
N PRO A 205 16.81 -16.03 -7.04
CA PRO A 205 16.85 -15.73 -5.60
C PRO A 205 17.95 -14.75 -5.14
N ASN A 206 18.82 -14.30 -6.03
CA ASN A 206 20.08 -13.64 -5.62
C ASN A 206 19.85 -12.27 -4.95
N GLU A 207 19.28 -11.32 -5.68
CA GLU A 207 19.12 -9.93 -5.22
C GLU A 207 17.69 -9.63 -4.74
N GLY A 208 16.71 -10.35 -5.27
CA GLY A 208 15.30 -10.04 -5.05
C GLY A 208 14.71 -10.52 -3.73
N VAL A 209 15.46 -11.25 -2.91
CA VAL A 209 15.04 -11.75 -1.60
C VAL A 209 15.67 -10.91 -0.50
N MET A 210 14.84 -10.28 0.32
CA MET A 210 15.29 -9.51 1.45
C MET A 210 14.69 -10.06 2.74
N THR A 211 15.50 -10.78 3.52
CA THR A 211 15.12 -11.25 4.84
C THR A 211 15.40 -10.16 5.87
N MET A 212 14.41 -9.83 6.68
CA MET A 212 14.53 -8.83 7.73
C MET A 212 15.16 -9.45 8.98
N GLU A 213 15.81 -8.62 9.77
CA GLU A 213 16.33 -9.03 11.09
C GLU A 213 15.17 -9.38 12.03
N ASN A 214 15.39 -10.44 12.82
CA ASN A 214 14.40 -10.85 13.82
C ASN A 214 14.21 -9.75 14.86
N LYS A 215 12.94 -9.48 15.20
CA LYS A 215 12.58 -8.53 16.24
C LYS A 215 12.51 -9.25 17.58
N ASN A 216 13.27 -8.78 18.56
CA ASN A 216 13.15 -9.25 19.94
C ASN A 216 11.95 -8.61 20.67
N GLU A 217 11.71 -8.99 21.90
CA GLU A 217 10.57 -8.49 22.68
C GLU A 217 10.67 -6.99 22.94
N HIS A 218 11.86 -6.47 23.29
CA HIS A 218 12.07 -5.04 23.53
C HIS A 218 11.87 -4.19 22.27
N ASP A 219 12.25 -4.71 21.09
CA ASP A 219 11.99 -4.03 19.81
C ASP A 219 10.48 -3.85 19.61
N LEU A 220 9.70 -4.90 19.92
CA LEU A 220 8.24 -4.90 19.75
C LEU A 220 7.53 -4.07 20.81
N GLU A 221 8.02 -4.06 22.04
CA GLU A 221 7.51 -3.18 23.11
C GLU A 221 7.71 -1.71 22.74
N GLY A 222 8.95 -1.33 22.38
CA GLY A 222 9.25 0.03 21.91
C GLY A 222 8.38 0.45 20.73
N PHE A 223 8.19 -0.46 19.78
CA PHE A 223 7.31 -0.22 18.66
C PHE A 223 5.82 -0.07 19.06
N GLN A 224 5.33 -0.81 20.04
CA GLN A 224 3.97 -0.65 20.55
C GLN A 224 3.75 0.74 21.17
N HIS A 225 4.72 1.27 21.93
CA HIS A 225 4.67 2.65 22.43
C HIS A 225 4.61 3.67 21.28
N GLU A 226 5.45 3.51 20.25
CA GLU A 226 5.38 4.37 19.06
C GLU A 226 4.02 4.32 18.37
N LEU A 227 3.46 3.11 18.18
CA LEU A 227 2.12 2.94 17.60
C LEU A 227 1.04 3.61 18.44
N THR A 228 1.17 3.56 19.75
CA THR A 228 0.23 4.18 20.69
C THR A 228 0.23 5.70 20.52
N GLU A 229 1.39 6.33 20.40
CA GLU A 229 1.48 7.78 20.14
C GLU A 229 0.90 8.15 18.78
N VAL A 230 1.16 7.34 17.76
CA VAL A 230 0.56 7.52 16.43
C VAL A 230 -0.97 7.39 16.50
N GLN A 231 -1.51 6.44 17.27
CA GLN A 231 -2.96 6.27 17.44
C GLN A 231 -3.57 7.45 18.20
N LYS A 232 -2.95 7.89 19.30
CA LYS A 232 -3.39 9.08 20.04
C LYS A 232 -3.43 10.33 19.15
N TYR A 233 -2.43 10.48 18.28
CA TYR A 233 -2.37 11.55 17.28
C TYR A 233 -3.51 11.40 16.26
N ALA A 234 -3.72 10.20 15.71
CA ALA A 234 -4.76 9.93 14.71
C ALA A 234 -6.18 10.11 15.27
N ASP A 235 -6.41 9.77 16.54
CA ASP A 235 -7.71 9.92 17.20
C ASP A 235 -8.12 11.40 17.42
N LYS A 236 -7.14 12.31 17.51
CA LYS A 236 -7.33 13.75 17.65
C LYS A 236 -7.21 14.50 16.32
N PHE A 237 -6.96 13.77 15.24
CA PHE A 237 -6.61 14.37 13.94
C PHE A 237 -7.79 15.18 13.38
N ASP A 238 -7.55 16.46 13.12
CA ASP A 238 -8.50 17.41 12.58
C ASP A 238 -7.96 18.19 11.38
N GLU A 239 -8.72 19.15 10.88
CA GLU A 239 -8.33 19.99 9.75
C GLU A 239 -7.09 20.84 10.05
N LYS A 240 -6.94 21.36 11.27
CA LYS A 240 -5.74 22.14 11.64
C LYS A 240 -4.50 21.26 11.66
N MET A 241 -4.60 20.05 12.21
CA MET A 241 -3.51 19.09 12.23
C MET A 241 -3.13 18.61 10.82
N SER A 242 -4.05 18.67 9.86
CA SER A 242 -3.75 18.32 8.47
C SER A 242 -2.67 19.20 7.81
N LEU A 243 -2.40 20.37 8.38
CA LEU A 243 -1.37 21.31 7.92
C LEU A 243 -0.02 21.16 8.64
N SER A 244 0.07 20.31 9.64
CA SER A 244 1.25 20.20 10.53
C SER A 244 2.50 19.62 9.85
N ASN A 245 2.32 18.68 8.91
CA ASN A 245 3.41 18.00 8.22
C ASN A 245 3.12 17.89 6.72
N LEU A 246 3.45 18.93 5.96
CA LEU A 246 3.27 18.94 4.51
C LEU A 246 4.52 18.40 3.81
N ALA A 247 4.35 17.40 2.94
CA ALA A 247 5.46 16.83 2.18
C ALA A 247 6.24 17.88 1.36
N SER A 248 5.58 18.94 0.90
CA SER A 248 6.20 20.06 0.19
C SER A 248 7.24 20.82 1.02
N ASN A 249 7.10 20.82 2.34
CA ASN A 249 7.96 21.56 3.27
C ASN A 249 9.13 20.73 3.80
N GLN A 250 9.15 19.42 3.51
CA GLN A 250 10.22 18.54 3.93
C GLN A 250 11.46 18.75 3.05
N GLY A 251 12.64 18.73 3.68
CA GLY A 251 13.90 18.89 2.97
C GLY A 251 14.17 17.80 1.93
N MET A 252 15.10 18.06 1.03
CA MET A 252 15.66 17.04 0.14
C MET A 252 16.84 16.39 0.84
N PRO A 253 16.86 15.06 1.05
CA PRO A 253 18.01 14.38 1.63
C PRO A 253 19.24 14.55 0.71
N LYS A 254 20.40 14.77 1.33
CA LYS A 254 21.68 14.91 0.59
C LYS A 254 22.18 13.57 0.03
N ASP A 255 21.77 12.48 0.63
CA ASP A 255 22.15 11.10 0.29
C ASP A 255 21.27 10.47 -0.82
N GLY A 256 20.37 11.23 -1.42
CA GLY A 256 19.47 10.71 -2.45
C GLY A 256 18.33 9.84 -1.93
N SER A 257 18.20 9.67 -0.61
CA SER A 257 17.07 8.96 -0.01
C SER A 257 15.74 9.66 -0.31
N PHE A 258 14.63 8.95 -0.11
CA PHE A 258 13.32 9.45 -0.48
C PHE A 258 12.86 10.58 0.44
N SER A 259 12.67 11.79 -0.08
CA SER A 259 12.16 12.93 0.69
C SER A 259 10.68 13.14 0.49
N GLY A 260 10.04 13.76 1.48
CA GLY A 260 8.63 14.14 1.39
C GLY A 260 8.33 15.06 0.19
N LYS A 261 9.26 15.93 -0.20
CA LYS A 261 9.13 16.76 -1.42
C LYS A 261 8.96 15.92 -2.69
N LEU A 262 9.68 14.82 -2.82
CA LEU A 262 9.55 13.91 -3.96
C LEU A 262 8.17 13.22 -3.93
N LEU A 263 7.64 12.91 -2.74
CA LEU A 263 6.32 12.31 -2.56
C LEU A 263 5.15 13.19 -3.03
N CYS A 264 5.31 14.50 -3.11
CA CYS A 264 4.28 15.37 -3.66
C CYS A 264 4.53 15.78 -5.12
N GLY A 265 5.66 15.36 -5.73
CA GLY A 265 6.07 15.82 -7.06
C GLY A 265 6.38 17.31 -7.05
N PHE A 266 7.28 17.76 -6.19
CA PHE A 266 7.58 19.16 -5.83
C PHE A 266 7.56 20.12 -7.03
N ALA A 267 8.40 19.91 -8.03
CA ALA A 267 8.54 20.80 -9.17
C ALA A 267 7.57 20.50 -10.33
N THR A 268 6.79 19.41 -10.23
CA THR A 268 5.94 18.95 -11.35
C THR A 268 4.71 19.82 -11.49
N LYS A 269 4.48 20.31 -12.72
CA LYS A 269 3.26 21.04 -13.12
C LYS A 269 2.20 20.09 -13.69
N PRO A 270 0.92 20.49 -13.76
CA PRO A 270 -0.11 19.70 -14.43
C PRO A 270 0.30 19.43 -15.89
N ASN A 271 0.05 18.19 -16.36
CA ASN A 271 0.33 17.75 -17.73
C ASN A 271 1.81 17.76 -18.16
N GLU A 272 2.74 17.95 -17.22
CA GLU A 272 4.16 17.87 -17.52
C GLU A 272 4.58 16.44 -17.83
N LYS A 273 5.39 16.29 -18.89
CA LYS A 273 5.89 14.99 -19.34
C LYS A 273 7.39 14.83 -19.07
N LYS A 274 7.81 13.59 -18.94
CA LYS A 274 9.22 13.20 -18.94
C LYS A 274 9.76 13.23 -20.36
N LYS A 275 11.09 13.06 -20.52
CA LYS A 275 11.76 12.98 -21.81
C LYS A 275 11.25 11.82 -22.69
N ASP A 276 10.78 10.73 -22.07
CA ASP A 276 10.19 9.56 -22.72
C ASP A 276 8.70 9.75 -23.11
N GLY A 277 8.15 10.96 -22.96
CA GLY A 277 6.75 11.28 -23.26
C GLY A 277 5.75 10.90 -22.16
N ASN A 278 6.14 10.13 -21.16
CA ASN A 278 5.28 9.72 -20.07
C ASN A 278 4.97 10.89 -19.13
N PRO A 279 3.77 10.92 -18.51
CA PRO A 279 3.43 11.94 -17.52
C PRO A 279 4.41 11.93 -16.35
N LYS A 280 4.86 13.11 -15.92
CA LYS A 280 5.53 13.23 -14.63
C LYS A 280 4.53 13.01 -13.50
N TRP A 281 4.95 12.26 -12.52
CA TRP A 281 4.13 11.98 -11.36
C TRP A 281 4.03 13.17 -10.41
N TYR A 282 2.87 13.38 -9.84
CA TYR A 282 2.62 14.28 -8.72
C TYR A 282 1.48 13.74 -7.84
N CYS A 283 1.44 14.18 -6.58
CA CYS A 283 0.40 13.80 -5.64
C CYS A 283 -1.00 14.17 -6.18
N THR A 284 -1.94 13.25 -6.14
CA THR A 284 -3.32 13.45 -6.60
C THR A 284 -3.95 14.73 -6.02
N TYR A 285 -3.63 15.01 -4.77
CA TYR A 285 -4.22 16.15 -4.04
C TYR A 285 -3.44 17.46 -4.20
N LYS A 286 -2.47 17.51 -5.10
CA LYS A 286 -1.68 18.71 -5.32
C LYS A 286 -2.48 19.85 -5.96
N PHE A 287 -3.26 19.52 -6.99
CA PHE A 287 -4.02 20.48 -7.78
C PHE A 287 -5.52 20.29 -7.63
N PRO A 288 -6.33 21.34 -7.91
CA PRO A 288 -7.79 21.23 -7.90
C PRO A 288 -8.32 20.20 -8.90
N PHE A 289 -9.44 19.56 -8.55
CA PHE A 289 -10.16 18.67 -9.44
C PHE A 289 -11.63 18.52 -9.06
N ASP A 290 -12.48 18.20 -10.04
CA ASP A 290 -13.85 17.80 -9.83
C ASP A 290 -13.94 16.30 -9.51
N TYR A 291 -14.90 15.92 -8.66
CA TYR A 291 -15.13 14.52 -8.30
C TYR A 291 -16.60 14.27 -7.96
N TYR A 292 -16.98 13.00 -7.94
CA TYR A 292 -18.29 12.54 -7.49
C TYR A 292 -18.15 11.79 -6.17
N CYS A 293 -19.09 11.96 -5.26
CA CYS A 293 -19.14 11.16 -4.04
C CYS A 293 -20.56 10.70 -3.71
N VAL A 294 -20.64 9.53 -3.09
CA VAL A 294 -21.85 9.03 -2.45
C VAL A 294 -21.86 9.54 -1.02
N ILE A 295 -22.91 10.25 -0.67
CA ILE A 295 -23.15 10.73 0.69
C ILE A 295 -24.38 10.04 1.26
N ASP A 296 -24.33 9.66 2.55
CA ASP A 296 -25.47 9.11 3.27
C ASP A 296 -26.44 10.22 3.74
N LYS A 297 -27.54 9.81 4.38
CA LYS A 297 -28.54 10.72 4.97
C LYS A 297 -27.96 11.73 5.97
N ASN A 298 -26.83 11.42 6.59
CA ASN A 298 -26.11 12.27 7.54
C ASN A 298 -25.03 13.12 6.85
N LYS A 299 -25.03 13.20 5.51
CA LYS A 299 -24.03 13.90 4.68
C LYS A 299 -22.61 13.34 4.79
N LYS A 300 -22.42 12.14 5.37
CA LYS A 300 -21.13 11.47 5.48
C LYS A 300 -20.75 10.83 4.15
N VAL A 301 -19.51 11.06 3.71
CA VAL A 301 -19.00 10.45 2.47
C VAL A 301 -18.76 8.96 2.68
N LYS A 302 -19.44 8.12 1.89
CA LYS A 302 -19.24 6.68 1.83
C LYS A 302 -18.10 6.31 0.88
N LYS A 303 -18.13 6.85 -0.35
CA LYS A 303 -17.14 6.60 -1.39
C LYS A 303 -17.06 7.78 -2.35
N SER A 304 -15.89 8.01 -2.93
CA SER A 304 -15.68 9.00 -3.98
C SER A 304 -15.00 8.40 -5.20
N ALA A 305 -15.20 9.01 -6.37
CA ALA A 305 -14.57 8.65 -7.63
C ALA A 305 -14.38 9.89 -8.51
N PHE A 306 -13.44 9.86 -9.45
CA PHE A 306 -13.26 10.93 -10.42
C PHE A 306 -14.43 10.99 -11.42
N GLU A 307 -14.97 9.83 -11.78
CA GLU A 307 -16.09 9.75 -12.72
C GLU A 307 -17.33 9.12 -12.07
N LYS A 308 -18.50 9.62 -12.44
CA LYS A 308 -19.78 9.10 -11.92
C LYS A 308 -20.00 7.63 -12.25
N LYS A 309 -19.48 7.17 -13.41
CA LYS A 309 -19.61 5.76 -13.84
C LYS A 309 -18.94 4.78 -12.87
N ASP A 310 -17.85 5.19 -12.17
CA ASP A 310 -17.11 4.34 -11.24
C ASP A 310 -17.86 4.10 -9.93
N LEU A 311 -18.93 4.85 -9.70
CA LEU A 311 -19.83 4.67 -8.56
C LEU A 311 -21.05 3.81 -8.88
N LYS A 312 -21.30 3.42 -10.15
CA LYS A 312 -22.47 2.66 -10.57
C LYS A 312 -22.59 1.27 -9.93
N TYR A 313 -21.46 0.67 -9.57
CA TYR A 313 -21.42 -0.66 -8.97
C TYR A 313 -21.57 -0.65 -7.44
N LEU A 314 -21.69 0.54 -6.84
CA LEU A 314 -21.95 0.65 -5.42
C LEU A 314 -23.46 0.42 -5.17
N LYS A 315 -23.80 -0.51 -4.29
CA LYS A 315 -25.17 -0.69 -3.82
C LYS A 315 -25.53 0.52 -2.95
N LEU A 316 -26.38 1.37 -3.48
CA LEU A 316 -26.89 2.54 -2.75
C LEU A 316 -27.97 2.08 -1.76
N GLU A 317 -27.90 2.61 -0.54
CA GLU A 317 -28.90 2.44 0.50
C GLU A 317 -29.92 3.58 0.43
N GLU A 318 -31.07 3.39 1.10
CA GLU A 318 -32.09 4.43 1.19
C GLU A 318 -31.53 5.71 1.81
N GLY A 319 -31.72 6.84 1.11
CA GLY A 319 -31.19 8.14 1.51
C GLY A 319 -29.79 8.46 0.98
N ASP A 320 -29.10 7.53 0.32
CA ASP A 320 -27.83 7.80 -0.34
C ASP A 320 -28.01 8.68 -1.58
N LYS A 321 -27.12 9.65 -1.79
CA LYS A 321 -27.13 10.55 -2.95
C LYS A 321 -25.74 10.64 -3.57
N ILE A 322 -25.69 10.62 -4.91
CA ILE A 322 -24.46 10.92 -5.65
C ILE A 322 -24.44 12.43 -5.93
N VAL A 323 -23.40 13.10 -5.44
CA VAL A 323 -23.20 14.54 -5.63
C VAL A 323 -21.88 14.80 -6.33
N LYS A 324 -21.84 15.84 -7.19
CA LYS A 324 -20.61 16.38 -7.77
C LYS A 324 -20.04 17.41 -6.80
N LYS A 325 -18.75 17.35 -6.54
CA LYS A 325 -18.00 18.30 -5.72
C LYS A 325 -16.71 18.71 -6.40
N LYS A 326 -16.14 19.82 -5.95
CA LYS A 326 -14.83 20.29 -6.35
C LYS A 326 -13.89 20.26 -5.15
N TYR A 327 -12.69 19.77 -5.38
CA TYR A 327 -11.57 19.86 -4.45
C TYR A 327 -10.67 21.03 -4.87
N GLU A 328 -10.32 21.91 -3.94
CA GLU A 328 -9.62 23.16 -4.24
C GLU A 328 -8.10 23.02 -4.34
N GLY A 329 -7.55 21.82 -4.07
CA GLY A 329 -6.11 21.54 -4.12
C GLY A 329 -5.42 21.65 -2.77
N CYS A 330 -4.12 21.33 -2.77
CA CYS A 330 -3.28 21.35 -1.59
C CYS A 330 -2.96 22.82 -1.19
N PRO A 331 -3.13 23.19 0.08
CA PRO A 331 -2.86 24.57 0.53
C PRO A 331 -1.39 25.00 0.32
N ALA A 332 -0.44 24.07 0.31
CA ALA A 332 0.95 24.38 0.00
C ALA A 332 1.20 24.82 -1.45
N TRP A 333 0.25 24.54 -2.38
CA TRP A 333 0.39 24.82 -3.82
C TRP A 333 -0.67 25.80 -4.34
N ASN A 334 -1.76 25.93 -3.60
CA ASN A 334 -2.85 26.89 -3.87
C ASN A 334 -2.78 28.08 -2.92
N VAL A 335 -1.59 28.59 -2.65
CA VAL A 335 -1.48 29.89 -2.00
C VAL A 335 -2.21 30.86 -2.92
N LYS A 336 -3.39 31.30 -2.51
CA LYS A 336 -3.98 32.50 -3.08
C LYS A 336 -2.88 33.56 -3.00
N LYS A 337 -2.59 34.23 -4.11
CA LYS A 337 -1.79 35.43 -4.13
C LYS A 337 -2.56 36.57 -3.43
N ASP A 338 -2.98 36.35 -2.22
CA ASP A 338 -3.51 37.38 -1.37
C ASP A 338 -2.32 37.89 -0.56
N SER A 339 -1.87 39.06 -0.96
CA SER A 339 -0.81 39.85 -0.37
C SER A 339 0.61 39.22 -0.47
N ASP A 340 1.29 39.52 -1.55
CA ASP A 340 2.73 39.71 -1.45
C ASP A 340 2.93 40.80 -0.41
N PRO A 341 3.52 40.53 0.78
CA PRO A 341 3.76 41.56 1.79
C PRO A 341 4.72 42.65 1.29
N PHE A 342 5.28 42.51 0.09
CA PHE A 342 6.13 43.46 -0.61
C PHE A 342 5.46 44.06 -1.86
N ASP A 343 4.18 43.80 -2.09
CA ASP A 343 3.43 44.44 -3.16
C ASP A 343 3.12 45.92 -2.73
N LEU A 344 4.02 46.78 -3.15
CA LEU A 344 3.93 48.25 -2.89
C LEU A 344 2.76 48.93 -3.65
N ASP A 345 2.16 48.24 -4.63
CA ASP A 345 0.98 48.76 -5.37
C ASP A 345 -0.33 48.51 -4.64
N SER A 346 -0.31 47.83 -3.48
CA SER A 346 -1.46 47.56 -2.64
C SER A 346 -1.68 48.60 -1.50
N PHE A 347 -0.89 49.67 -1.44
CA PHE A 347 -1.01 50.77 -0.50
C PHE A 347 -1.59 52.05 -1.10
#